data_755760a6bfa4f47fdc1d5b8c69f734ad
#
_entry.id   755760a6bfa4f47fdc1d5b8c69f734ad
#
_cell.length_a   1.000
_cell.length_b   1.000
_cell.length_c   1.000
_cell.angle_alpha   90.00
_cell.angle_beta   90.00
_cell.angle_gamma   90.00
#
_symmetry.space_group_name_H-M   'P 1'
#
loop_
_entity.id
_entity.type
_entity.pdbx_description
1 polymer ?
#
loop_
_entity_poly.entity_id
_entity_poly.type
_entity_poly.pdbx_seq_one_letter_code
_entity_poly.pdbx_strand_id
1 'polypeptide(L)'
;MIDINCDMGEINTLLDNGTYEALMDHVTSINIACGGHAGDEKMIRAMVKTAKEKKVKIGAHPSYPDRKNFGRYEMDITNEELSISILEQITRVMDIATEQNFSISHMKPHGALYNKAANDESLATLIGEVIISINPSLPIMCLAGSKMVSILEDMGLNVLRESFADRTYEADGSLRKRTLSNALIVNPQIATLQAYNISKNNKLVAHNGTEITIQSDTVCIHSDTPDALKIAIAVNNKLNRSQ
;
A
#
# COMPACT_ATOMS: atom_id res chain seq x y z
N MET A 1 -7.21 -9.81 -14.16
CA MET A 1 -7.26 -8.33 -13.96
C MET A 1 -6.28 -8.03 -12.84
N ILE A 2 -5.39 -7.03 -13.00
CA ILE A 2 -4.48 -6.62 -11.93
C ILE A 2 -5.29 -5.93 -10.81
N ASP A 3 -4.88 -6.13 -9.57
CA ASP A 3 -5.47 -5.43 -8.43
C ASP A 3 -5.10 -3.94 -8.45
N ILE A 4 -6.02 -3.06 -8.07
CA ILE A 4 -5.78 -1.62 -7.87
C ILE A 4 -6.01 -1.34 -6.40
N ASN A 5 -4.96 -0.94 -5.69
CA ASN A 5 -5.06 -0.65 -4.26
C ASN A 5 -4.90 0.84 -3.94
N CYS A 6 -5.39 1.26 -2.78
CA CYS A 6 -5.26 2.63 -2.30
C CYS A 6 -5.07 2.68 -0.79
N ASP A 7 -4.13 3.52 -0.32
CA ASP A 7 -3.93 3.78 1.10
C ASP A 7 -5.02 4.73 1.60
N MET A 8 -5.73 4.32 2.66
CA MET A 8 -6.93 5.02 3.15
C MET A 8 -6.99 5.04 4.69
N GLY A 9 -7.88 5.87 5.22
CA GLY A 9 -8.02 5.99 6.67
C GLY A 9 -6.95 6.86 7.33
N GLU A 10 -6.26 7.67 6.55
CA GLU A 10 -5.13 8.50 6.99
C GLU A 10 -5.52 9.95 7.29
N ILE A 11 -6.51 10.49 6.56
CA ILE A 11 -6.84 11.92 6.52
C ILE A 11 -8.33 12.12 6.79
N ASN A 12 -8.67 12.77 7.91
CA ASN A 12 -10.07 12.96 8.31
C ASN A 12 -10.89 13.75 7.28
N THR A 13 -10.31 14.77 6.65
CA THR A 13 -11.04 15.56 5.64
C THR A 13 -11.43 14.75 4.42
N LEU A 14 -10.72 13.70 4.06
CA LEU A 14 -11.07 12.80 2.96
C LEU A 14 -12.22 11.85 3.33
N LEU A 15 -12.38 11.53 4.62
CA LEU A 15 -13.57 10.84 5.11
C LEU A 15 -14.78 11.79 5.10
N ASP A 16 -14.62 12.97 5.70
CA ASP A 16 -15.71 13.93 5.92
C ASP A 16 -16.33 14.45 4.61
N ASN A 17 -15.53 14.58 3.55
CA ASN A 17 -15.99 15.07 2.24
C ASN A 17 -16.37 13.96 1.26
N GLY A 18 -16.36 12.69 1.69
CA GLY A 18 -16.74 11.53 0.88
C GLY A 18 -15.69 11.08 -0.16
N THR A 19 -14.47 11.63 -0.14
CA THR A 19 -13.43 11.28 -1.12
C THR A 19 -13.03 9.81 -1.01
N TYR A 20 -12.89 9.24 0.19
CA TYR A 20 -12.58 7.82 0.37
C TYR A 20 -13.67 6.93 -0.22
N GLU A 21 -14.94 7.27 -0.01
CA GLU A 21 -16.04 6.52 -0.59
C GLU A 21 -16.03 6.57 -2.12
N ALA A 22 -15.77 7.73 -2.70
CA ALA A 22 -15.66 7.89 -4.15
C ALA A 22 -14.46 7.13 -4.74
N LEU A 23 -13.31 7.11 -4.03
CA LEU A 23 -12.13 6.34 -4.44
C LEU A 23 -12.40 4.83 -4.45
N MET A 24 -13.17 4.32 -3.47
CA MET A 24 -13.52 2.89 -3.39
C MET A 24 -14.37 2.40 -4.58
N ASP A 25 -15.03 3.28 -5.33
CA ASP A 25 -15.71 2.92 -6.57
C ASP A 25 -14.74 2.60 -7.72
N HIS A 26 -13.45 2.92 -7.55
CA HIS A 26 -12.45 2.82 -8.61
C HIS A 26 -11.21 1.98 -8.23
N VAL A 27 -11.22 1.36 -7.05
CA VAL A 27 -10.15 0.45 -6.59
C VAL A 27 -10.74 -0.92 -6.24
N THR A 28 -9.90 -1.94 -6.16
CA THR A 28 -10.31 -3.32 -5.82
C THR A 28 -9.93 -3.69 -4.39
N SER A 29 -8.97 -2.96 -3.80
CA SER A 29 -8.54 -3.14 -2.42
C SER A 29 -8.10 -1.81 -1.79
N ILE A 30 -8.13 -1.74 -0.47
CA ILE A 30 -7.63 -0.59 0.31
C ILE A 30 -6.73 -1.06 1.43
N ASN A 31 -5.77 -0.21 1.81
CA ASN A 31 -4.87 -0.42 2.94
C ASN A 31 -5.26 0.56 4.05
N ILE A 32 -5.80 0.04 5.16
CA ILE A 32 -6.37 0.85 6.24
C ILE A 32 -5.30 1.22 7.25
N ALA A 33 -5.07 2.52 7.47
CA ALA A 33 -4.18 3.03 8.51
C ALA A 33 -4.57 2.49 9.90
N CYS A 34 -3.60 1.91 10.61
CA CYS A 34 -3.82 1.10 11.81
C CYS A 34 -3.63 1.87 13.13
N GLY A 35 -3.41 3.19 13.09
CA GLY A 35 -3.17 4.03 14.27
C GLY A 35 -1.70 4.31 14.56
N GLY A 36 -0.75 3.71 13.86
CA GLY A 36 0.69 4.00 14.01
C GLY A 36 1.06 5.37 13.46
N HIS A 37 0.87 5.60 12.18
CA HIS A 37 1.12 6.90 11.52
C HIS A 37 -0.13 7.76 11.43
N ALA A 38 -1.28 7.15 11.26
CA ALA A 38 -2.58 7.79 11.09
C ALA A 38 -3.71 6.81 11.46
N GLY A 39 -4.95 7.27 11.36
CA GLY A 39 -6.12 6.48 11.69
C GLY A 39 -6.40 6.44 13.20
N ASP A 40 -7.63 6.13 13.52
CA ASP A 40 -8.13 5.81 14.85
C ASP A 40 -9.26 4.78 14.71
N GLU A 41 -9.81 4.31 15.81
CA GLU A 41 -10.88 3.31 15.80
C GLU A 41 -12.09 3.76 14.98
N LYS A 42 -12.51 5.01 15.10
CA LYS A 42 -13.64 5.56 14.34
C LYS A 42 -13.37 5.52 12.84
N MET A 43 -12.16 5.91 12.43
CA MET A 43 -11.74 5.89 11.04
C MET A 43 -11.69 4.45 10.49
N ILE A 44 -11.07 3.53 11.24
CA ILE A 44 -10.98 2.11 10.83
C ILE A 44 -12.39 1.53 10.65
N ARG A 45 -13.31 1.76 11.62
CA ARG A 45 -14.70 1.31 11.53
C ARG A 45 -15.43 1.85 10.29
N ALA A 46 -15.22 3.12 9.98
CA ALA A 46 -15.81 3.73 8.78
C ALA A 46 -15.26 3.10 7.50
N MET A 47 -13.93 2.91 7.39
CA MET A 47 -13.31 2.30 6.23
C MET A 47 -13.77 0.86 6.01
N VAL A 48 -13.81 0.04 7.07
CA VAL A 48 -14.30 -1.36 7.00
C VAL A 48 -15.75 -1.41 6.54
N LYS A 49 -16.63 -0.56 7.12
CA LYS A 49 -18.04 -0.51 6.75
C LYS A 49 -18.22 -0.18 5.27
N THR A 50 -17.62 0.92 4.82
CA THR A 50 -17.74 1.38 3.41
C THR A 50 -17.15 0.35 2.44
N ALA A 51 -15.99 -0.22 2.75
CA ALA A 51 -15.37 -1.25 1.90
C ALA A 51 -16.25 -2.50 1.77
N LYS A 52 -16.88 -2.94 2.89
CA LYS A 52 -17.83 -4.05 2.88
C LYS A 52 -19.04 -3.78 2.00
N GLU A 53 -19.64 -2.59 2.11
CA GLU A 53 -20.79 -2.16 1.30
C GLU A 53 -20.44 -2.11 -0.19
N LYS A 54 -19.24 -1.64 -0.53
CA LYS A 54 -18.72 -1.54 -1.90
C LYS A 54 -18.04 -2.82 -2.42
N LYS A 55 -17.93 -3.87 -1.59
CA LYS A 55 -17.25 -5.13 -1.94
C LYS A 55 -15.78 -4.95 -2.31
N VAL A 56 -15.11 -3.98 -1.70
CA VAL A 56 -13.68 -3.71 -1.82
C VAL A 56 -12.94 -4.50 -0.74
N LYS A 57 -11.84 -5.17 -1.10
CA LYS A 57 -10.99 -5.88 -0.14
C LYS A 57 -10.31 -4.90 0.79
N ILE A 58 -10.04 -5.32 2.02
CA ILE A 58 -9.32 -4.51 3.00
C ILE A 58 -8.02 -5.18 3.43
N GLY A 59 -7.00 -4.38 3.68
CA GLY A 59 -5.74 -4.79 4.30
C GLY A 59 -5.37 -3.90 5.48
N ALA A 60 -4.52 -4.41 6.36
CA ALA A 60 -3.91 -3.63 7.42
C ALA A 60 -2.70 -2.85 6.88
N HIS A 61 -2.55 -1.58 7.29
CA HIS A 61 -1.47 -0.69 6.84
C HIS A 61 -0.61 -0.20 8.03
N PRO A 62 0.16 -1.12 8.68
CA PRO A 62 0.98 -0.79 9.83
C PRO A 62 2.21 0.03 9.44
N SER A 63 2.66 0.84 10.39
CA SER A 63 3.81 1.74 10.21
C SER A 63 4.71 1.74 11.44
N TYR A 64 5.83 2.45 11.35
CA TYR A 64 6.46 2.97 12.56
C TYR A 64 5.44 3.76 13.38
N PRO A 65 5.45 3.68 14.73
CA PRO A 65 4.51 4.41 15.60
C PRO A 65 4.89 5.90 15.70
N ASP A 66 4.84 6.60 14.56
CA ASP A 66 5.25 8.00 14.39
C ASP A 66 4.13 8.84 13.76
N ARG A 67 3.10 9.15 14.56
CA ARG A 67 1.99 10.01 14.09
C ARG A 67 2.46 11.43 13.75
N LYS A 68 3.48 11.93 14.45
CA LYS A 68 3.98 13.30 14.28
C LYS A 68 4.51 13.53 12.86
N ASN A 69 5.21 12.55 12.32
CA ASN A 69 5.83 12.63 11.00
C ASN A 69 5.13 11.71 9.99
N PHE A 70 3.93 11.25 10.30
CA PHE A 70 3.13 10.41 9.40
C PHE A 70 3.84 9.10 8.98
N GLY A 71 4.67 8.53 9.86
CA GLY A 71 5.43 7.30 9.57
C GLY A 71 6.44 7.43 8.43
N ARG A 72 6.83 8.64 8.04
CA ARG A 72 7.70 8.90 6.87
C ARG A 72 9.19 8.95 7.19
N TYR A 73 9.55 8.80 8.46
CA TYR A 73 10.94 8.74 8.91
C TYR A 73 11.24 7.42 9.59
N GLU A 74 12.48 6.96 9.43
CA GLU A 74 12.98 5.82 10.19
C GLU A 74 13.03 6.19 11.68
N MET A 75 12.72 5.21 12.53
CA MET A 75 12.77 5.38 13.98
C MET A 75 13.90 4.55 14.57
N ASP A 76 14.53 5.08 15.60
CA ASP A 76 15.38 4.31 16.50
C ASP A 76 14.47 3.55 17.49
N ILE A 77 14.16 2.33 17.17
CA ILE A 77 13.25 1.42 17.89
C ILE A 77 13.82 0.01 17.86
N THR A 78 13.72 -0.71 18.96
CA THR A 78 14.18 -2.10 19.00
C THR A 78 13.30 -3.01 18.15
N ASN A 79 13.87 -4.14 17.69
CA ASN A 79 13.12 -5.13 16.91
C ASN A 79 11.92 -5.67 17.71
N GLU A 80 12.06 -5.87 19.02
CA GLU A 80 10.99 -6.34 19.89
C GLU A 80 9.84 -5.33 19.96
N GLU A 81 10.15 -4.06 20.25
CA GLU A 81 9.13 -2.98 20.31
C GLU A 81 8.43 -2.80 18.96
N LEU A 82 9.18 -2.88 17.86
CA LEU A 82 8.61 -2.76 16.51
C LEU A 82 7.70 -3.93 16.18
N SER A 83 8.11 -5.17 16.51
CA SER A 83 7.28 -6.36 16.30
C SER A 83 5.96 -6.27 17.07
N ILE A 84 6.02 -5.89 18.34
CA ILE A 84 4.83 -5.69 19.18
C ILE A 84 3.93 -4.60 18.56
N SER A 85 4.51 -3.48 18.16
CA SER A 85 3.74 -2.38 17.56
C SER A 85 3.06 -2.80 16.25
N ILE A 86 3.76 -3.52 15.36
CA ILE A 86 3.17 -4.01 14.10
C ILE A 86 2.04 -5.01 14.40
N LEU A 87 2.25 -5.95 15.32
CA LEU A 87 1.26 -6.92 15.74
C LEU A 87 -0.02 -6.24 16.25
N GLU A 88 0.10 -5.30 17.18
CA GLU A 88 -1.03 -4.55 17.74
C GLU A 88 -1.79 -3.77 16.67
N GLN A 89 -1.07 -3.14 15.74
CA GLN A 89 -1.66 -2.37 14.64
C GLN A 89 -2.50 -3.29 13.73
N ILE A 90 -1.97 -4.44 13.32
CA ILE A 90 -2.67 -5.40 12.47
C ILE A 90 -3.88 -5.98 13.21
N THR A 91 -3.70 -6.44 14.45
CA THR A 91 -4.76 -7.02 15.29
C THR A 91 -5.93 -6.05 15.44
N ARG A 92 -5.66 -4.76 15.67
CA ARG A 92 -6.72 -3.74 15.78
C ARG A 92 -7.62 -3.69 14.54
N VAL A 93 -7.06 -3.75 13.35
CA VAL A 93 -7.87 -3.75 12.11
C VAL A 93 -8.61 -5.07 11.94
N MET A 94 -7.97 -6.19 12.28
CA MET A 94 -8.59 -7.52 12.23
C MET A 94 -9.78 -7.62 13.16
N ASP A 95 -9.66 -7.15 14.40
CA ASP A 95 -10.73 -7.20 15.40
C ASP A 95 -11.93 -6.35 14.95
N ILE A 96 -11.69 -5.11 14.51
CA ILE A 96 -12.74 -4.22 14.01
C ILE A 96 -13.42 -4.79 12.75
N ALA A 97 -12.65 -5.42 11.86
CA ALA A 97 -13.22 -6.09 10.69
C ALA A 97 -14.10 -7.27 11.10
N THR A 98 -13.62 -8.11 12.04
CA THR A 98 -14.36 -9.27 12.56
C THR A 98 -15.67 -8.86 13.22
N GLU A 99 -15.67 -7.82 14.06
CA GLU A 99 -16.88 -7.25 14.67
C GLU A 99 -17.93 -6.81 13.63
N GLN A 100 -17.47 -6.40 12.45
CA GLN A 100 -18.34 -6.03 11.33
C GLN A 100 -18.65 -7.20 10.37
N ASN A 101 -18.31 -8.45 10.74
CA ASN A 101 -18.43 -9.62 9.87
C ASN A 101 -17.73 -9.45 8.52
N PHE A 102 -16.50 -8.98 8.59
CA PHE A 102 -15.59 -8.82 7.45
C PHE A 102 -14.20 -9.31 7.84
N SER A 103 -13.26 -9.44 6.87
CA SER A 103 -11.91 -9.93 7.15
C SER A 103 -10.88 -9.18 6.32
N ILE A 104 -9.66 -9.06 6.84
CA ILE A 104 -8.54 -8.53 6.05
C ILE A 104 -8.07 -9.57 5.03
N SER A 105 -7.66 -9.13 3.88
CA SER A 105 -7.18 -9.95 2.75
C SER A 105 -5.67 -9.87 2.55
N HIS A 106 -5.00 -8.90 3.15
CA HIS A 106 -3.57 -8.66 3.01
C HIS A 106 -3.05 -7.71 4.10
N MET A 107 -1.75 -7.56 4.16
CA MET A 107 -1.05 -6.53 4.92
C MET A 107 -0.09 -5.77 4.00
N LYS A 108 0.05 -4.47 4.22
CA LYS A 108 0.99 -3.60 3.53
C LYS A 108 1.68 -2.68 4.53
N PRO A 109 3.00 -2.73 4.71
CA PRO A 109 3.69 -1.74 5.53
C PRO A 109 3.54 -0.33 4.95
N HIS A 110 3.55 0.71 5.81
CA HIS A 110 3.45 2.10 5.40
C HIS A 110 4.80 2.82 5.38
N GLY A 111 4.96 3.76 4.48
CA GLY A 111 5.94 4.85 4.54
C GLY A 111 7.40 4.40 4.68
N ALA A 112 8.09 4.88 5.72
CA ALA A 112 9.49 4.55 5.95
C ALA A 112 9.70 3.05 6.26
N LEU A 113 8.76 2.42 6.97
CA LEU A 113 8.80 0.98 7.24
C LEU A 113 8.80 0.18 5.93
N TYR A 114 7.90 0.52 4.99
CA TYR A 114 7.81 -0.10 3.67
C TYR A 114 9.10 0.06 2.86
N ASN A 115 9.59 1.31 2.75
CA ASN A 115 10.75 1.61 1.94
C ASN A 115 12.05 1.00 2.49
N LYS A 116 12.21 0.97 3.82
CA LYS A 116 13.37 0.36 4.46
C LYS A 116 13.32 -1.16 4.31
N ALA A 117 12.19 -1.80 4.61
CA ALA A 117 12.04 -3.24 4.50
C ALA A 117 12.29 -3.76 3.06
N ALA A 118 12.05 -2.93 2.03
CA ALA A 118 12.34 -3.29 0.65
C ALA A 118 13.79 -3.73 0.41
N ASN A 119 14.76 -3.24 1.20
CA ASN A 119 16.20 -3.50 1.03
C ASN A 119 16.92 -4.00 2.29
N ASP A 120 16.25 -4.02 3.44
CA ASP A 120 16.79 -4.43 4.75
C ASP A 120 16.28 -5.84 5.09
N GLU A 121 17.18 -6.84 5.01
CA GLU A 121 16.86 -8.24 5.23
C GLU A 121 16.34 -8.50 6.66
N SER A 122 16.96 -7.89 7.66
CA SER A 122 16.56 -8.06 9.07
C SER A 122 15.14 -7.55 9.29
N LEU A 123 14.81 -6.39 8.73
CA LEU A 123 13.48 -5.79 8.85
C LEU A 123 12.42 -6.56 8.05
N ALA A 124 12.76 -7.04 6.86
CA ALA A 124 11.88 -7.89 6.05
C ALA A 124 11.55 -9.19 6.79
N THR A 125 12.56 -9.84 7.37
CA THR A 125 12.41 -11.06 8.18
C THR A 125 11.53 -10.80 9.40
N LEU A 126 11.77 -9.73 10.16
CA LEU A 126 10.95 -9.34 11.30
C LEU A 126 9.47 -9.19 10.93
N ILE A 127 9.19 -8.49 9.82
CA ILE A 127 7.80 -8.34 9.34
C ILE A 127 7.20 -9.70 8.97
N GLY A 128 7.97 -10.57 8.31
CA GLY A 128 7.56 -11.93 7.98
C GLY A 128 7.22 -12.75 9.22
N GLU A 129 8.06 -12.71 10.26
CA GLU A 129 7.83 -13.40 11.54
C GLU A 129 6.55 -12.93 12.24
N VAL A 130 6.27 -11.62 12.23
CA VAL A 130 5.00 -11.08 12.77
C VAL A 130 3.82 -11.66 12.00
N ILE A 131 3.86 -11.71 10.67
CA ILE A 131 2.77 -12.28 9.88
C ILE A 131 2.61 -13.77 10.12
N ILE A 132 3.69 -14.54 10.23
CA ILE A 132 3.63 -15.97 10.58
C ILE A 132 2.92 -16.16 11.93
N SER A 133 3.17 -15.30 12.91
CA SER A 133 2.54 -15.39 14.23
C SER A 133 1.03 -15.09 14.23
N ILE A 134 0.58 -14.27 13.27
CA ILE A 134 -0.85 -13.90 13.13
C ILE A 134 -1.59 -14.91 12.24
N ASN A 135 -1.13 -15.02 11.00
CA ASN A 135 -1.69 -15.89 9.97
C ASN A 135 -0.69 -16.06 8.82
N PRO A 136 0.01 -17.19 8.71
CA PRO A 136 1.01 -17.42 7.66
C PRO A 136 0.44 -17.42 6.23
N SER A 137 -0.87 -17.51 6.09
CA SER A 137 -1.55 -17.42 4.79
C SER A 137 -1.93 -15.99 4.39
N LEU A 138 -1.73 -14.99 5.27
CA LEU A 138 -2.06 -13.60 4.98
C LEU A 138 -1.05 -13.01 3.99
N PRO A 139 -1.46 -12.57 2.78
CA PRO A 139 -0.54 -11.98 1.82
C PRO A 139 0.07 -10.67 2.31
N ILE A 140 1.33 -10.42 1.93
CA ILE A 140 2.08 -9.20 2.24
C ILE A 140 2.34 -8.44 0.94
N MET A 141 1.92 -7.17 0.87
CA MET A 141 2.28 -6.29 -0.25
C MET A 141 3.69 -5.74 -0.05
N CYS A 142 4.55 -5.96 -1.04
CA CYS A 142 5.95 -5.53 -1.06
C CYS A 142 6.26 -4.80 -2.36
N LEU A 143 7.21 -3.87 -2.34
CA LEU A 143 7.69 -3.20 -3.54
C LEU A 143 8.18 -4.24 -4.55
N ALA A 144 7.59 -4.24 -5.72
CA ALA A 144 7.96 -5.16 -6.79
C ALA A 144 9.44 -5.02 -7.17
N GLY A 145 10.15 -6.15 -7.24
CA GLY A 145 11.58 -6.19 -7.51
C GLY A 145 12.48 -5.92 -6.30
N SER A 146 11.93 -5.68 -5.11
CA SER A 146 12.72 -5.49 -3.89
C SER A 146 13.25 -6.81 -3.31
N LYS A 147 14.29 -6.73 -2.48
CA LYS A 147 14.81 -7.88 -1.74
C LYS A 147 13.78 -8.49 -0.79
N MET A 148 12.89 -7.68 -0.24
CA MET A 148 11.82 -8.14 0.64
C MET A 148 10.96 -9.23 -0.01
N VAL A 149 10.72 -9.14 -1.33
CA VAL A 149 9.95 -10.15 -2.07
C VAL A 149 10.57 -11.54 -1.93
N SER A 150 11.86 -11.69 -2.29
CA SER A 150 12.55 -12.99 -2.20
C SER A 150 12.69 -13.49 -0.77
N ILE A 151 12.99 -12.60 0.19
CA ILE A 151 13.11 -12.97 1.61
C ILE A 151 11.80 -13.57 2.13
N LEU A 152 10.67 -12.94 1.87
CA LEU A 152 9.38 -13.43 2.34
C LEU A 152 8.91 -14.69 1.60
N GLU A 153 9.22 -14.81 0.29
CA GLU A 153 8.97 -16.04 -0.47
C GLU A 153 9.80 -17.22 0.07
N ASP A 154 11.07 -16.99 0.43
CA ASP A 154 11.95 -18.00 1.06
C ASP A 154 11.46 -18.40 2.47
N MET A 155 10.76 -17.52 3.18
CA MET A 155 10.05 -17.83 4.43
C MET A 155 8.74 -18.60 4.23
N GLY A 156 8.33 -18.85 2.99
CA GLY A 156 7.09 -19.55 2.64
C GLY A 156 5.83 -18.69 2.73
N LEU A 157 5.98 -17.36 2.72
CA LEU A 157 4.86 -16.42 2.81
C LEU A 157 4.33 -16.03 1.42
N ASN A 158 3.05 -15.68 1.37
CA ASN A 158 2.42 -15.16 0.17
C ASN A 158 2.77 -13.69 -0.03
N VAL A 159 3.37 -13.35 -1.17
CA VAL A 159 3.74 -11.97 -1.51
C VAL A 159 2.87 -11.44 -2.64
N LEU A 160 2.40 -10.20 -2.51
CA LEU A 160 1.80 -9.40 -3.56
C LEU A 160 2.79 -8.32 -3.99
N ARG A 161 3.33 -8.45 -5.20
CA ARG A 161 4.31 -7.50 -5.76
C ARG A 161 3.59 -6.23 -6.14
N GLU A 162 3.93 -5.14 -5.45
CA GLU A 162 3.26 -3.85 -5.61
C GLU A 162 4.07 -2.90 -6.48
N SER A 163 3.36 -2.22 -7.38
CA SER A 163 3.86 -1.06 -8.12
C SER A 163 2.95 0.14 -7.92
N PHE A 164 3.37 1.32 -8.36
CA PHE A 164 2.67 2.58 -8.11
C PHE A 164 2.36 3.31 -9.41
N ALA A 165 1.11 3.74 -9.58
CA ALA A 165 0.68 4.54 -10.71
C ALA A 165 1.14 6.01 -10.59
N ASP A 166 1.14 6.53 -9.35
CA ASP A 166 1.32 7.94 -9.02
C ASP A 166 2.70 8.29 -8.43
N ARG A 167 3.66 7.36 -8.51
CA ARG A 167 5.04 7.54 -8.04
C ARG A 167 6.05 7.35 -9.16
N THR A 168 7.11 8.13 -9.10
CA THR A 168 8.28 7.97 -9.98
C THR A 168 9.30 7.03 -9.35
N TYR A 169 10.06 6.35 -10.19
CA TYR A 169 11.06 5.36 -9.80
C TYR A 169 12.48 5.85 -10.12
N GLU A 170 13.45 5.42 -9.33
CA GLU A 170 14.86 5.47 -9.66
C GLU A 170 15.23 4.31 -10.61
N ALA A 171 16.42 4.38 -11.23
CA ALA A 171 16.84 3.40 -12.23
C ALA A 171 17.06 1.98 -11.67
N ASP A 172 17.20 1.84 -10.36
CA ASP A 172 17.32 0.57 -9.64
C ASP A 172 15.97 -0.06 -9.26
N GLY A 173 14.85 0.59 -9.62
CA GLY A 173 13.51 0.14 -9.29
C GLY A 173 13.00 0.62 -7.92
N SER A 174 13.78 1.33 -7.14
CA SER A 174 13.33 1.95 -5.90
C SER A 174 12.44 3.18 -6.17
N LEU A 175 11.58 3.51 -5.21
CA LEU A 175 10.75 4.70 -5.31
C LEU A 175 11.58 5.97 -5.08
N ARG A 176 11.43 6.95 -5.98
CA ARG A 176 12.02 8.27 -5.81
C ARG A 176 11.54 8.91 -4.52
N LYS A 177 12.49 9.43 -3.68
CA LYS A 177 12.14 10.06 -2.40
C LYS A 177 11.15 11.20 -2.59
N ARG A 178 10.06 11.23 -1.80
CA ARG A 178 8.97 12.24 -1.92
C ARG A 178 9.46 13.69 -1.78
N THR A 179 10.61 13.91 -1.13
CA THR A 179 11.24 15.25 -0.98
C THR A 179 11.92 15.76 -2.26
N LEU A 180 12.13 14.89 -3.25
CA LEU A 180 12.74 15.27 -4.52
C LEU A 180 11.68 15.72 -5.52
N SER A 181 12.08 16.63 -6.43
CA SER A 181 11.22 17.05 -7.53
C SER A 181 10.80 15.87 -8.40
N ASN A 182 9.59 15.94 -8.94
CA ASN A 182 9.03 14.91 -9.80
C ASN A 182 8.90 13.50 -9.14
N ALA A 183 8.83 13.40 -7.80
CA ALA A 183 8.61 12.13 -7.11
C ALA A 183 7.17 11.64 -7.24
N LEU A 184 6.21 12.54 -7.47
CA LEU A 184 4.80 12.24 -7.66
C LEU A 184 4.38 12.45 -9.11
N ILE A 185 3.52 11.59 -9.60
CA ILE A 185 2.84 11.70 -10.88
C ILE A 185 1.40 12.13 -10.59
N VAL A 186 1.14 13.43 -10.73
CA VAL A 186 -0.17 14.04 -10.45
C VAL A 186 -1.06 14.13 -11.69
N ASN A 187 -0.50 13.93 -12.88
CA ASN A 187 -1.25 13.95 -14.13
C ASN A 187 -1.94 12.59 -14.36
N PRO A 188 -3.30 12.54 -14.46
CA PRO A 188 -4.02 11.28 -14.60
C PRO A 188 -3.67 10.49 -15.87
N GLN A 189 -3.33 11.15 -16.97
CA GLN A 189 -2.97 10.49 -18.24
C GLN A 189 -1.61 9.79 -18.11
N ILE A 190 -0.63 10.44 -17.46
CA ILE A 190 0.72 9.88 -17.23
C ILE A 190 0.63 8.71 -16.25
N ALA A 191 -0.09 8.87 -15.13
CA ALA A 191 -0.32 7.81 -14.15
C ALA A 191 -1.01 6.59 -14.79
N THR A 192 -2.01 6.85 -15.65
CA THR A 192 -2.72 5.78 -16.39
C THR A 192 -1.80 5.05 -17.37
N LEU A 193 -0.94 5.76 -18.09
CA LEU A 193 0.02 5.15 -19.01
C LEU A 193 1.02 4.28 -18.24
N GLN A 194 1.54 4.77 -17.12
CA GLN A 194 2.43 4.00 -16.25
C GLN A 194 1.74 2.72 -15.74
N ALA A 195 0.55 2.83 -15.15
CA ALA A 195 -0.22 1.69 -14.66
C ALA A 195 -0.51 0.67 -15.78
N TYR A 196 -0.85 1.12 -16.97
CA TYR A 196 -1.07 0.27 -18.13
C TYR A 196 0.21 -0.48 -18.56
N ASN A 197 1.35 0.22 -18.67
CA ASN A 197 2.61 -0.38 -19.04
C ASN A 197 3.08 -1.41 -18.00
N ILE A 198 2.93 -1.12 -16.72
CA ILE A 198 3.20 -2.06 -15.62
C ILE A 198 2.33 -3.31 -15.80
N SER A 199 1.02 -3.14 -15.92
CA SER A 199 0.05 -4.25 -15.89
C SER A 199 0.03 -5.12 -17.14
N LYS A 200 0.37 -4.58 -18.31
CA LYS A 200 0.27 -5.27 -19.60
C LYS A 200 1.63 -5.62 -20.21
N ASN A 201 2.61 -4.81 -19.97
CA ASN A 201 3.92 -4.93 -20.63
C ASN A 201 5.04 -5.33 -19.65
N ASN A 202 4.75 -5.40 -18.33
CA ASN A 202 5.73 -5.57 -17.26
C ASN A 202 6.87 -4.53 -17.32
N LYS A 203 6.55 -3.29 -17.66
CA LYS A 203 7.52 -2.22 -17.89
C LYS A 203 7.13 -0.93 -17.20
N LEU A 204 8.13 -0.23 -16.70
CA LEU A 204 8.03 1.16 -16.27
C LEU A 204 9.24 1.95 -16.75
N VAL A 205 9.12 3.29 -16.74
CA VAL A 205 10.22 4.19 -17.10
C VAL A 205 10.62 4.99 -15.85
N ALA A 206 11.88 4.86 -15.44
CA ALA A 206 12.45 5.62 -14.33
C ALA A 206 12.55 7.10 -14.66
N HIS A 207 12.78 7.95 -13.63
CA HIS A 207 12.85 9.41 -13.79
C HIS A 207 13.93 9.88 -14.77
N ASN A 208 14.98 9.08 -14.98
CA ASN A 208 16.09 9.37 -15.90
C ASN A 208 15.89 8.79 -17.31
N GLY A 209 14.72 8.20 -17.60
CA GLY A 209 14.40 7.58 -18.88
C GLY A 209 14.80 6.10 -19.00
N THR A 210 15.41 5.49 -17.99
CA THR A 210 15.74 4.06 -18.01
C THR A 210 14.46 3.22 -17.97
N GLU A 211 14.34 2.27 -18.90
CA GLU A 211 13.27 1.28 -18.90
C GLU A 211 13.60 0.16 -17.91
N ILE A 212 12.64 -0.18 -17.03
CA ILE A 212 12.77 -1.22 -16.01
C ILE A 212 11.72 -2.30 -16.29
N THR A 213 12.14 -3.56 -16.29
CA THR A 213 11.20 -4.69 -16.29
C THR A 213 10.73 -4.95 -14.87
N ILE A 214 9.40 -5.00 -14.66
CA ILE A 214 8.80 -5.16 -13.35
C ILE A 214 7.57 -6.08 -13.44
N GLN A 215 7.53 -7.08 -12.58
CA GLN A 215 6.33 -7.93 -12.42
C GLN A 215 5.52 -7.38 -11.24
N SER A 216 4.23 -7.16 -11.47
CA SER A 216 3.35 -6.55 -10.47
C SER A 216 2.03 -7.31 -10.37
N ASP A 217 1.60 -7.57 -9.14
CA ASP A 217 0.31 -8.20 -8.81
C ASP A 217 -0.75 -7.14 -8.48
N THR A 218 -0.32 -5.97 -8.01
CA THR A 218 -1.18 -4.85 -7.63
C THR A 218 -0.55 -3.50 -7.96
N VAL A 219 -1.38 -2.52 -8.33
CA VAL A 219 -0.97 -1.14 -8.62
C VAL A 219 -1.60 -0.19 -7.62
N CYS A 220 -0.76 0.53 -6.88
CA CYS A 220 -1.18 1.49 -5.86
C CYS A 220 -1.43 2.88 -6.43
N ILE A 221 -2.44 3.56 -5.86
CA ILE A 221 -2.71 4.99 -6.01
C ILE A 221 -2.86 5.53 -4.58
N HIS A 222 -2.07 6.55 -4.20
CA HIS A 222 -2.19 7.13 -2.87
C HIS A 222 -3.35 8.13 -2.81
N SER A 223 -4.14 8.06 -1.75
CA SER A 223 -5.27 8.98 -1.54
C SER A 223 -4.84 10.43 -1.26
N ASP A 224 -3.60 10.64 -0.80
CA ASP A 224 -2.99 11.95 -0.52
C ASP A 224 -2.33 12.61 -1.75
N THR A 225 -2.28 11.91 -2.87
CA THR A 225 -1.78 12.48 -4.13
C THR A 225 -2.79 13.51 -4.69
N PRO A 226 -2.36 14.70 -5.12
CA PRO A 226 -3.24 15.63 -5.80
C PRO A 226 -3.98 14.96 -6.97
N ASP A 227 -5.29 15.22 -7.07
CA ASP A 227 -6.16 14.61 -8.09
C ASP A 227 -6.28 13.06 -8.00
N ALA A 228 -6.01 12.45 -6.84
CA ALA A 228 -6.08 10.99 -6.64
C ALA A 228 -7.35 10.35 -7.22
N LEU A 229 -8.52 10.96 -7.02
CA LEU A 229 -9.79 10.45 -7.56
C LEU A 229 -9.80 10.45 -9.10
N LYS A 230 -9.29 11.49 -9.74
CA LYS A 230 -9.21 11.53 -11.22
C LYS A 230 -8.22 10.47 -11.73
N ILE A 231 -7.11 10.26 -11.02
CA ILE A 231 -6.15 9.20 -11.33
C ILE A 231 -6.82 7.84 -11.22
N ALA A 232 -7.51 7.56 -10.10
CA ALA A 232 -8.18 6.28 -9.87
C ALA A 232 -9.25 5.99 -10.95
N ILE A 233 -10.07 6.97 -11.31
CA ILE A 233 -11.06 6.87 -12.39
C ILE A 233 -10.37 6.51 -13.72
N ALA A 234 -9.31 7.23 -14.08
CA ALA A 234 -8.63 7.05 -15.35
C ALA A 234 -7.92 5.69 -15.44
N VAL A 235 -7.22 5.29 -14.37
CA VAL A 235 -6.53 3.98 -14.26
C VAL A 235 -7.54 2.85 -14.32
N ASN A 236 -8.62 2.89 -13.52
CA ASN A 236 -9.65 1.87 -13.50
C ASN A 236 -10.30 1.70 -14.89
N ASN A 237 -10.72 2.81 -15.52
CA ASN A 237 -11.29 2.79 -16.86
C ASN A 237 -10.35 2.15 -17.90
N LYS A 238 -9.05 2.45 -17.83
CA LYS A 238 -8.06 1.92 -18.78
C LYS A 238 -7.80 0.43 -18.58
N LEU A 239 -7.65 0.00 -17.32
CA LEU A 239 -7.28 -1.39 -17.01
C LEU A 239 -8.48 -2.33 -17.14
N ASN A 240 -9.71 -1.87 -16.86
CA ASN A 240 -10.93 -2.66 -16.87
C ASN A 240 -11.70 -2.65 -18.20
N ARG A 241 -11.55 -1.60 -19.03
CA ARG A 241 -12.19 -1.52 -20.36
C ARG A 241 -11.34 -2.09 -21.50
N SER A 242 -10.14 -2.56 -21.21
CA SER A 242 -9.23 -3.18 -22.21
C SER A 242 -9.42 -4.71 -22.34
N GLN A 243 -10.62 -5.19 -21.99
CA GLN A 243 -11.07 -6.57 -22.20
C GLN A 243 -12.09 -6.65 -23.32
#